data_44f157f2a898a99458556c71068f4868
#
_entry.id   44f157f2a898a99458556c71068f4868
#
_cell.length_a   1.000
_cell.length_b   1.000
_cell.length_c   1.000
_cell.angle_alpha   90.00
_cell.angle_beta   90.00
_cell.angle_gamma   90.00
#
_symmetry.space_group_name_H-M   'P 1'
#
loop_
_entity.id
_entity.type
_entity.pdbx_description
1 polymer ?
#
loop_
_entity_poly.entity_id
_entity_poly.type
_entity_poly.pdbx_seq_one_letter_code
_entity_poly.pdbx_strand_id
1 'polypeptide(L)'
;IDLNPNYIGLSILEFNKHDEFKVLHKQVFDLSALNVTSNKSSTDKLSKYLTNKRKFELIQVCYEINKLMNYWKCSKLCIEDLSIKSSNKKQGKTFNRLCNNVWNRNLVVNKLKMLSSIFGYELVEVNPVYSSFIGNLLYGNENTPDMIASSIEIGRRGFKKYSKGWFYPIFSIEHLNEQWK
;
A
#
# COMPACT_ATOMS: atom_id res chain seq x y z
N ILE A 1 2.99 -1.66 3.49
CA ILE A 1 2.78 -0.93 2.22
C ILE A 1 1.33 -0.49 2.08
N ASP A 2 1.11 0.68 1.50
CA ASP A 2 -0.19 1.20 1.07
C ASP A 2 -0.40 0.89 -0.41
N LEU A 3 -1.52 0.25 -0.76
CA LEU A 3 -1.83 -0.22 -2.10
C LEU A 3 -2.90 0.66 -2.75
N ASN A 4 -2.49 1.54 -3.65
CA ASN A 4 -3.39 2.42 -4.40
C ASN A 4 -3.25 2.17 -5.92
N PRO A 5 -4.31 2.34 -6.73
CA PRO A 5 -4.23 2.16 -8.18
C PRO A 5 -3.15 2.97 -8.90
N ASN A 6 -2.86 4.17 -8.42
CA ASN A 6 -1.89 5.08 -9.03
C ASN A 6 -0.51 5.03 -8.37
N TYR A 7 -0.45 4.61 -7.12
CA TYR A 7 0.78 4.64 -6.32
C TYR A 7 0.84 3.46 -5.38
N ILE A 8 2.02 2.94 -5.15
CA ILE A 8 2.28 2.05 -4.01
C ILE A 8 3.25 2.77 -3.08
N GLY A 9 2.80 3.06 -1.86
CA GLY A 9 3.64 3.62 -0.81
C GLY A 9 4.32 2.52 -0.01
N LEU A 10 5.64 2.59 0.14
CA LEU A 10 6.44 1.68 0.95
C LEU A 10 7.14 2.45 2.05
N SER A 11 7.03 1.97 3.27
CA SER A 11 7.87 2.39 4.41
C SER A 11 8.49 1.17 5.08
N ILE A 12 9.74 1.30 5.52
CA ILE A 12 10.42 0.28 6.31
C ILE A 12 10.60 0.82 7.71
N LEU A 13 10.09 0.08 8.68
CA LEU A 13 10.05 0.44 10.10
C LEU A 13 10.92 -0.52 10.91
N GLU A 14 11.70 0.02 11.83
CA GLU A 14 12.41 -0.75 12.84
C GLU A 14 11.81 -0.44 14.21
N PHE A 15 11.37 -1.47 14.91
CA PHE A 15 10.78 -1.37 16.24
C PHE A 15 11.80 -1.72 17.31
N ASN A 16 11.79 -0.95 18.41
CA ASN A 16 12.57 -1.24 19.59
C ASN A 16 11.79 -2.13 20.59
N LYS A 17 12.41 -2.45 21.71
CA LYS A 17 11.81 -3.29 22.78
C LYS A 17 10.61 -2.63 23.48
N HIS A 18 10.43 -1.33 23.32
CA HIS A 18 9.35 -0.54 23.91
C HIS A 18 8.22 -0.24 22.93
N ASP A 19 8.20 -0.93 21.76
CA ASP A 19 7.23 -0.74 20.70
C ASP A 19 7.27 0.64 20.00
N GLU A 20 8.31 1.42 20.27
CA GLU A 20 8.59 2.63 19.50
C GLU A 20 9.28 2.25 18.19
N PHE A 21 9.07 3.03 17.14
CA PHE A 21 9.69 2.72 15.86
C PHE A 21 10.35 3.95 15.24
N LYS A 22 11.32 3.68 14.39
CA LYS A 22 11.89 4.66 13.46
C LYS A 22 11.63 4.22 12.01
N VAL A 23 11.50 5.19 11.12
CA VAL A 23 11.37 4.95 9.69
C VAL A 23 12.77 4.90 9.09
N LEU A 24 13.16 3.74 8.56
CA LEU A 24 14.48 3.52 7.96
C LEU A 24 14.53 3.90 6.49
N HIS A 25 13.40 3.66 5.77
CA HIS A 25 13.32 3.89 4.33
C HIS A 25 11.88 4.23 3.92
N LYS A 26 11.77 5.09 2.90
CA LYS A 26 10.51 5.50 2.29
C LYS A 26 10.67 5.45 0.77
N GLN A 27 9.69 4.88 0.07
CA GLN A 27 9.67 4.83 -1.39
C GLN A 27 8.25 4.88 -1.93
N VAL A 28 8.06 5.61 -3.02
CA VAL A 28 6.81 5.62 -3.78
C VAL A 28 7.07 4.99 -5.13
N PHE A 29 6.22 4.03 -5.51
CA PHE A 29 6.17 3.49 -6.86
C PHE A 29 5.01 4.17 -7.59
N ASP A 30 5.31 5.01 -8.57
CA ASP A 30 4.31 5.68 -9.39
C ASP A 30 3.81 4.76 -10.50
N LEU A 31 2.53 4.47 -10.46
CA LEU A 31 1.82 3.61 -11.42
C LEU A 31 0.86 4.42 -12.30
N SER A 32 0.81 5.74 -12.14
CA SER A 32 -0.18 6.61 -12.80
C SER A 32 -0.10 6.50 -14.33
N ALA A 33 1.09 6.42 -14.88
CA ALA A 33 1.32 6.24 -16.31
C ALA A 33 0.78 4.90 -16.86
N LEU A 34 0.62 3.89 -16.00
CA LEU A 34 0.07 2.58 -16.37
C LEU A 34 -1.46 2.58 -16.45
N ASN A 35 -2.11 3.59 -15.88
CA ASN A 35 -3.56 3.70 -15.80
C ASN A 35 -4.17 4.50 -16.95
N VAL A 36 -3.37 4.89 -17.95
CA VAL A 36 -3.85 5.54 -19.15
C VAL A 36 -4.79 4.56 -19.88
N THR A 37 -6.07 4.87 -19.85
CA THR A 37 -7.07 4.11 -20.60
C THR A 37 -6.87 4.42 -22.09
N SER A 38 -6.68 3.39 -22.91
CA SER A 38 -6.76 3.54 -24.35
C SER A 38 -8.11 4.19 -24.71
N ASN A 39 -8.07 5.27 -25.50
CA ASN A 39 -9.28 5.86 -26.06
C ASN A 39 -10.09 4.77 -26.78
N LYS A 40 -11.42 4.92 -26.88
CA LYS A 40 -12.34 3.95 -27.48
C LYS A 40 -12.00 3.52 -28.91
N SER A 41 -11.02 4.16 -29.56
CA SER A 41 -10.53 3.87 -30.91
C SER A 41 -9.30 2.94 -30.96
N SER A 42 -8.84 2.43 -29.81
CA SER A 42 -7.68 1.52 -29.81
C SER A 42 -8.08 0.14 -30.35
N THR A 43 -7.24 -0.39 -31.24
CA THR A 43 -7.39 -1.76 -31.72
C THR A 43 -7.28 -2.76 -30.57
N ASP A 44 -7.96 -3.92 -30.63
CA ASP A 44 -7.90 -4.97 -29.62
C ASP A 44 -6.44 -5.40 -29.28
N LYS A 45 -5.56 -5.36 -30.28
CA LYS A 45 -4.14 -5.66 -30.09
C LYS A 45 -3.45 -4.66 -29.17
N LEU A 46 -3.69 -3.36 -29.33
CA LEU A 46 -3.12 -2.31 -28.46
C LEU A 46 -3.66 -2.42 -27.03
N SER A 47 -4.95 -2.67 -26.87
CA SER A 47 -5.56 -2.86 -25.56
C SER A 47 -4.96 -4.05 -24.80
N LYS A 48 -4.77 -5.18 -25.51
CA LYS A 48 -4.13 -6.37 -24.96
C LYS A 48 -2.66 -6.12 -24.59
N TYR A 49 -1.90 -5.42 -25.43
CA TYR A 49 -0.52 -5.02 -25.16
C TYR A 49 -0.43 -4.15 -23.89
N LEU A 50 -1.24 -3.11 -23.78
CA LEU A 50 -1.24 -2.21 -22.60
C LEU A 50 -1.60 -2.97 -21.31
N THR A 51 -2.55 -3.90 -21.39
CA THR A 51 -2.91 -4.76 -20.26
C THR A 51 -1.74 -5.65 -19.83
N ASN A 52 -1.05 -6.27 -20.77
CA ASN A 52 0.10 -7.13 -20.47
C ASN A 52 1.29 -6.32 -19.94
N LYS A 53 1.55 -5.14 -20.52
CA LYS A 53 2.58 -4.21 -20.02
C LYS A 53 2.32 -3.85 -18.57
N ARG A 54 1.08 -3.45 -18.23
CA ARG A 54 0.70 -3.13 -16.85
C ARG A 54 0.96 -4.30 -15.90
N LYS A 55 0.55 -5.50 -16.26
CA LYS A 55 0.80 -6.70 -15.43
C LYS A 55 2.30 -6.92 -15.20
N PHE A 56 3.09 -6.77 -16.25
CA PHE A 56 4.54 -6.91 -16.16
C PHE A 56 5.14 -5.89 -15.20
N GLU A 57 4.82 -4.61 -15.35
CA GLU A 57 5.34 -3.53 -14.49
C GLU A 57 4.94 -3.74 -13.02
N LEU A 58 3.70 -4.14 -12.75
CA LEU A 58 3.25 -4.46 -11.38
C LEU A 58 4.05 -5.62 -10.77
N ILE A 59 4.39 -6.63 -11.58
CA ILE A 59 5.24 -7.73 -11.12
C ILE A 59 6.66 -7.23 -10.83
N GLN A 60 7.23 -6.33 -11.65
CA GLN A 60 8.54 -5.73 -11.39
C GLN A 60 8.53 -4.94 -10.05
N VAL A 61 7.48 -4.16 -9.77
CA VAL A 61 7.34 -3.48 -8.48
C VAL A 61 7.33 -4.48 -7.32
N CYS A 62 6.64 -5.62 -7.45
CA CYS A 62 6.69 -6.67 -6.41
C CYS A 62 8.11 -7.22 -6.18
N TYR A 63 8.90 -7.39 -7.23
CA TYR A 63 10.29 -7.80 -7.10
C TYR A 63 11.17 -6.72 -6.44
N GLU A 64 10.97 -5.45 -6.77
CA GLU A 64 11.69 -4.35 -6.11
C GLU A 64 11.34 -4.27 -4.62
N ILE A 65 10.06 -4.40 -4.26
CA ILE A 65 9.64 -4.52 -2.85
C ILE A 65 10.38 -5.68 -2.17
N ASN A 66 10.44 -6.85 -2.81
CA ASN A 66 11.13 -8.00 -2.26
C ASN A 66 12.65 -7.77 -2.10
N LYS A 67 13.31 -7.08 -3.04
CA LYS A 67 14.71 -6.68 -2.90
C LYS A 67 14.93 -5.78 -1.67
N LEU A 68 14.06 -4.80 -1.46
CA LEU A 68 14.12 -3.92 -0.29
C LEU A 68 13.89 -4.69 1.01
N MET A 69 12.91 -5.62 1.04
CA MET A 69 12.68 -6.51 2.17
C MET A 69 13.95 -7.30 2.56
N ASN A 70 14.63 -7.87 1.56
CA ASN A 70 15.87 -8.62 1.76
C ASN A 70 17.03 -7.71 2.19
N TYR A 71 17.21 -6.57 1.55
CA TYR A 71 18.27 -5.60 1.87
C TYR A 71 18.18 -5.14 3.33
N TRP A 72 16.97 -4.79 3.79
CA TRP A 72 16.70 -4.34 5.14
C TRP A 72 16.45 -5.48 6.14
N LYS A 73 16.55 -6.74 5.69
CA LYS A 73 16.30 -7.93 6.52
C LYS A 73 14.95 -7.90 7.23
N CYS A 74 13.90 -7.44 6.54
CA CYS A 74 12.58 -7.32 7.12
C CYS A 74 11.99 -8.72 7.36
N SER A 75 11.45 -8.96 8.54
CA SER A 75 10.78 -10.21 8.91
C SER A 75 9.29 -10.24 8.53
N LYS A 76 8.67 -9.06 8.32
CA LYS A 76 7.24 -8.94 8.03
C LYS A 76 6.98 -7.94 6.93
N LEU A 77 6.01 -8.26 6.05
CA LEU A 77 5.43 -7.36 5.07
C LEU A 77 3.96 -7.11 5.43
N CYS A 78 3.63 -5.88 5.82
CA CYS A 78 2.27 -5.49 6.17
C CYS A 78 1.57 -4.86 4.97
N ILE A 79 0.39 -5.35 4.63
CA ILE A 79 -0.46 -4.84 3.56
C ILE A 79 -1.87 -4.60 4.07
N GLU A 80 -2.62 -3.78 3.35
CA GLU A 80 -4.04 -3.56 3.67
C GLU A 80 -4.90 -4.78 3.33
N ASP A 81 -5.79 -5.18 4.25
CA ASP A 81 -6.90 -6.10 3.95
C ASP A 81 -8.05 -5.32 3.29
N LEU A 82 -7.96 -5.16 1.99
CA LEU A 82 -9.02 -4.54 1.20
C LEU A 82 -9.95 -5.65 0.65
N SER A 83 -10.83 -6.19 1.47
CA SER A 83 -11.96 -6.96 0.98
C SER A 83 -12.96 -6.00 0.30
N ILE A 84 -12.68 -5.65 -0.97
CA ILE A 84 -13.56 -4.77 -1.76
C ILE A 84 -14.82 -5.57 -2.09
N LYS A 85 -15.86 -5.43 -1.26
CA LYS A 85 -17.20 -5.90 -1.62
C LYS A 85 -17.70 -5.00 -2.75
N SER A 86 -18.03 -5.59 -3.90
CA SER A 86 -18.55 -4.91 -5.11
C SER A 86 -19.87 -4.15 -4.92
N SER A 87 -20.38 -4.05 -3.70
CA SER A 87 -21.71 -3.50 -3.37
C SER A 87 -21.75 -1.99 -3.13
N ASN A 88 -20.64 -1.25 -3.19
CA ASN A 88 -20.67 0.19 -2.99
C ASN A 88 -21.15 0.94 -4.24
N LYS A 89 -22.45 0.93 -4.45
CA LYS A 89 -23.17 1.67 -5.52
C LYS A 89 -22.98 3.20 -5.46
N LYS A 90 -22.35 3.74 -4.40
CA LYS A 90 -22.17 5.20 -4.17
C LYS A 90 -20.84 5.77 -4.69
N GLN A 91 -19.86 4.94 -5.00
CA GLN A 91 -18.61 5.40 -5.61
C GLN A 91 -18.79 5.56 -7.11
N GLY A 92 -18.29 6.66 -7.69
CA GLY A 92 -18.49 6.98 -9.10
C GLY A 92 -18.05 5.85 -10.03
N LYS A 93 -18.73 5.71 -11.19
CA LYS A 93 -18.48 4.64 -12.19
C LYS A 93 -17.00 4.55 -12.61
N THR A 94 -16.30 5.68 -12.67
CA THR A 94 -14.88 5.76 -13.07
C THR A 94 -13.98 5.13 -12.03
N PHE A 95 -14.20 5.42 -10.74
CA PHE A 95 -13.42 4.85 -9.63
C PHE A 95 -13.65 3.34 -9.52
N ASN A 96 -14.91 2.89 -9.60
CA ASN A 96 -15.23 1.46 -9.58
C ASN A 96 -14.61 0.70 -10.77
N ARG A 97 -14.56 1.33 -11.97
CA ARG A 97 -13.89 0.77 -13.13
C ARG A 97 -12.38 0.69 -12.93
N LEU A 98 -11.77 1.71 -12.35
CA LEU A 98 -10.35 1.72 -12.03
C LEU A 98 -10.01 0.59 -11.04
N CYS A 99 -10.75 0.48 -9.95
CA CYS A 99 -10.51 -0.52 -8.92
C CYS A 99 -10.77 -1.96 -9.39
N ASN A 100 -11.82 -2.19 -10.18
CA ASN A 100 -12.25 -3.54 -10.54
C ASN A 100 -11.62 -4.05 -11.85
N ASN A 101 -11.39 -3.18 -12.83
CA ASN A 101 -10.99 -3.60 -14.18
C ASN A 101 -9.56 -3.21 -14.55
N VAL A 102 -9.00 -2.18 -13.93
CA VAL A 102 -7.67 -1.65 -14.27
C VAL A 102 -6.65 -2.00 -13.21
N TRP A 103 -7.03 -1.90 -11.95
CA TRP A 103 -6.18 -2.21 -10.83
C TRP A 103 -6.12 -3.71 -10.56
N ASN A 104 -5.01 -4.34 -10.93
CA ASN A 104 -4.78 -5.77 -10.67
C ASN A 104 -4.27 -6.00 -9.23
N ARG A 105 -5.01 -5.50 -8.22
CA ARG A 105 -4.63 -5.68 -6.81
C ARG A 105 -4.37 -7.14 -6.45
N ASN A 106 -5.25 -8.04 -6.88
CA ASN A 106 -5.08 -9.47 -6.61
C ASN A 106 -3.79 -10.03 -7.20
N LEU A 107 -3.34 -9.53 -8.36
CA LEU A 107 -2.06 -9.91 -8.93
C LEU A 107 -0.90 -9.51 -8.00
N VAL A 108 -0.92 -8.27 -7.49
CA VAL A 108 0.11 -7.75 -6.57
C VAL A 108 0.11 -8.56 -5.28
N VAL A 109 -1.04 -8.71 -4.63
CA VAL A 109 -1.17 -9.44 -3.36
C VAL A 109 -0.74 -10.91 -3.52
N ASN A 110 -1.20 -11.59 -4.56
CA ASN A 110 -0.82 -13.00 -4.81
C ASN A 110 0.68 -13.13 -5.11
N LYS A 111 1.25 -12.17 -5.84
CA LYS A 111 2.70 -12.17 -6.11
C LYS A 111 3.50 -11.95 -4.83
N LEU A 112 3.10 -11.00 -3.99
CA LEU A 112 3.75 -10.76 -2.69
C LEU A 112 3.60 -11.96 -1.74
N LYS A 113 2.43 -12.63 -1.71
CA LYS A 113 2.24 -13.88 -0.97
C LYS A 113 3.18 -14.98 -1.43
N MET A 114 3.34 -15.13 -2.74
CA MET A 114 4.29 -16.10 -3.31
C MET A 114 5.73 -15.76 -2.90
N LEU A 115 6.15 -14.51 -3.03
CA LEU A 115 7.48 -14.05 -2.65
C LEU A 115 7.74 -14.24 -1.16
N SER A 116 6.77 -13.93 -0.29
CA SER A 116 6.89 -14.13 1.15
C SER A 116 7.15 -15.61 1.50
N SER A 117 6.47 -16.53 0.83
CA SER A 117 6.69 -17.98 1.01
C SER A 117 8.08 -18.44 0.54
N ILE A 118 8.59 -17.86 -0.55
CA ILE A 118 9.92 -18.21 -1.10
C ILE A 118 11.05 -17.66 -0.22
N PHE A 119 10.91 -16.40 0.24
CA PHE A 119 11.98 -15.69 0.94
C PHE A 119 11.85 -15.72 2.46
N GLY A 120 10.80 -16.33 3.01
CA GLY A 120 10.67 -16.64 4.43
C GLY A 120 10.27 -15.46 5.33
N TYR A 121 9.70 -14.37 4.78
CA TYR A 121 9.12 -13.30 5.60
C TYR A 121 7.59 -13.48 5.75
N GLU A 122 7.04 -13.02 6.88
CA GLU A 122 5.60 -13.10 7.14
C GLU A 122 4.87 -12.01 6.34
N LEU A 123 3.78 -12.35 5.64
CA LEU A 123 2.87 -11.37 5.07
C LEU A 123 1.67 -11.21 5.99
N VAL A 124 1.45 -9.97 6.47
CA VAL A 124 0.38 -9.62 7.44
C VAL A 124 -0.63 -8.70 6.77
N GLU A 125 -1.88 -9.14 6.70
CA GLU A 125 -2.99 -8.31 6.25
C GLU A 125 -3.56 -7.56 7.45
N VAL A 126 -3.70 -6.22 7.34
CA VAL A 126 -4.20 -5.35 8.40
C VAL A 126 -5.43 -4.57 7.95
N ASN A 127 -6.30 -4.25 8.90
CA ASN A 127 -7.48 -3.44 8.61
C ASN A 127 -7.06 -2.03 8.16
N PRO A 128 -7.49 -1.57 6.96
CA PRO A 128 -7.09 -0.29 6.38
C PRO A 128 -7.90 0.91 6.86
N VAL A 129 -8.99 0.69 7.61
CA VAL A 129 -9.92 1.79 7.93
C VAL A 129 -9.20 2.90 8.68
N TYR A 130 -9.31 4.11 8.16
CA TYR A 130 -8.64 5.33 8.64
C TYR A 130 -7.09 5.29 8.62
N SER A 131 -6.45 4.35 7.91
CA SER A 131 -4.98 4.32 7.84
C SER A 131 -4.40 5.61 7.25
N SER A 132 -4.97 6.11 6.16
CA SER A 132 -4.53 7.36 5.54
C SER A 132 -4.79 8.57 6.44
N PHE A 133 -5.96 8.66 7.09
CA PHE A 133 -6.26 9.76 8.00
C PHE A 133 -5.29 9.80 9.18
N ILE A 134 -5.13 8.67 9.88
CA ILE A 134 -4.23 8.58 11.04
C ILE A 134 -2.77 8.75 10.59
N GLY A 135 -2.40 8.15 9.46
CA GLY A 135 -1.06 8.28 8.90
C GLY A 135 -0.70 9.73 8.62
N ASN A 136 -1.58 10.48 7.94
CA ASN A 136 -1.35 11.90 7.67
C ASN A 136 -1.31 12.75 8.93
N LEU A 137 -2.20 12.48 9.88
CA LEU A 137 -2.27 13.22 11.13
C LEU A 137 -0.97 13.10 11.96
N LEU A 138 -0.36 11.90 11.99
CA LEU A 138 0.81 11.63 12.84
C LEU A 138 2.15 11.74 12.12
N TYR A 139 2.20 11.38 10.83
CA TYR A 139 3.45 11.21 10.09
C TYR A 139 3.54 12.05 8.83
N GLY A 140 2.40 12.67 8.39
CA GLY A 140 2.35 13.52 7.22
C GLY A 140 3.17 14.80 7.41
N ASN A 141 3.97 15.16 6.40
CA ASN A 141 4.69 16.42 6.29
C ASN A 141 5.11 16.62 4.82
N GLU A 142 5.78 17.72 4.51
CA GLU A 142 6.24 18.02 3.13
C GLU A 142 7.08 16.91 2.49
N ASN A 143 7.83 16.16 3.32
CA ASN A 143 8.70 15.05 2.87
C ASN A 143 8.04 13.66 3.03
N THR A 144 6.78 13.61 3.47
CA THR A 144 6.08 12.35 3.72
C THR A 144 4.67 12.44 3.12
N PRO A 145 4.54 12.15 1.81
CA PRO A 145 3.25 12.19 1.13
C PRO A 145 2.27 11.15 1.69
N ASP A 146 0.97 11.35 1.43
CA ASP A 146 -0.15 10.56 1.95
C ASP A 146 0.07 9.04 1.89
N MET A 147 0.51 8.50 0.75
CA MET A 147 0.75 7.07 0.58
C MET A 147 1.88 6.54 1.46
N ILE A 148 2.87 7.38 1.78
CA ILE A 148 3.96 7.00 2.71
C ILE A 148 3.45 7.08 4.15
N ALA A 149 2.75 8.14 4.52
CA ALA A 149 2.15 8.29 5.85
C ALA A 149 1.18 7.14 6.16
N SER A 150 0.33 6.76 5.19
CA SER A 150 -0.55 5.60 5.26
C SER A 150 0.24 4.29 5.42
N SER A 151 1.32 4.10 4.64
CA SER A 151 2.15 2.90 4.73
C SER A 151 2.84 2.73 6.08
N ILE A 152 3.23 3.85 6.75
CA ILE A 152 3.78 3.84 8.11
C ILE A 152 2.72 3.32 9.10
N GLU A 153 1.49 3.85 9.02
CA GLU A 153 0.40 3.41 9.89
C GLU A 153 0.04 1.93 9.68
N ILE A 154 0.01 1.46 8.42
CA ILE A 154 -0.20 0.04 8.09
C ILE A 154 0.91 -0.82 8.70
N GLY A 155 2.17 -0.39 8.61
CA GLY A 155 3.31 -1.07 9.22
C GLY A 155 3.20 -1.14 10.74
N ARG A 156 2.82 -0.05 11.40
CA ARG A 156 2.59 0.02 12.85
C ARG A 156 1.52 -0.97 13.30
N ARG A 157 0.39 -1.05 12.59
CA ARG A 157 -0.70 -2.00 12.87
C ARG A 157 -0.26 -3.46 12.72
N GLY A 158 0.54 -3.76 11.71
CA GLY A 158 0.99 -5.12 11.43
C GLY A 158 2.11 -5.60 12.34
N PHE A 159 2.81 -4.72 13.05
CA PHE A 159 3.86 -5.09 13.99
C PHE A 159 3.29 -5.91 15.16
N LYS A 160 2.25 -5.40 15.80
CA LYS A 160 1.48 -6.17 16.79
C LYS A 160 0.28 -6.76 16.06
N LYS A 161 0.19 -8.07 16.00
CA LYS A 161 -0.99 -8.80 15.52
C LYS A 161 -2.18 -8.46 16.43
N TYR A 162 -2.79 -7.29 16.25
CA TYR A 162 -4.01 -6.91 16.95
C TYR A 162 -5.16 -7.73 16.41
N SER A 163 -5.34 -8.91 16.96
CA SER A 163 -6.27 -9.92 16.45
C SER A 163 -7.74 -9.57 16.63
N LYS A 164 -8.11 -8.57 17.44
CA LYS A 164 -9.51 -8.19 17.68
C LYS A 164 -9.62 -6.77 18.22
N GLY A 165 -9.58 -5.77 17.40
CA GLY A 165 -9.93 -4.41 17.82
C GLY A 165 -9.08 -3.34 17.14
N TRP A 166 -9.74 -2.24 16.94
CA TRP A 166 -9.14 -1.02 16.45
C TRP A 166 -8.31 -0.41 17.55
N PHE A 167 -7.01 -0.43 17.43
CA PHE A 167 -6.16 0.32 18.34
C PHE A 167 -5.81 1.64 17.67
N TYR A 168 -6.65 2.65 17.91
CA TYR A 168 -6.29 4.01 17.58
C TYR A 168 -5.20 4.46 18.56
N PRO A 169 -4.15 5.13 18.07
CA PRO A 169 -3.23 5.80 18.97
C PRO A 169 -4.00 6.83 19.80
N ILE A 170 -3.67 6.96 21.08
CA ILE A 170 -4.20 8.05 21.90
C ILE A 170 -3.55 9.32 21.36
N PHE A 171 -4.38 10.20 20.81
CA PHE A 171 -3.94 11.49 20.30
C PHE A 171 -3.81 12.48 21.45
N SER A 172 -2.63 13.06 21.60
CA SER A 172 -2.44 14.31 22.31
C SER A 172 -2.05 15.39 21.29
N ILE A 173 -2.24 16.66 21.64
CA ILE A 173 -1.86 17.79 20.77
C ILE A 173 -0.36 17.74 20.43
N GLU A 174 0.46 17.22 21.34
CA GLU A 174 1.90 17.07 21.17
C GLU A 174 2.29 16.05 20.09
N HIS A 175 1.42 15.05 19.84
CA HIS A 175 1.64 14.01 18.85
C HIS A 175 1.16 14.38 17.44
N LEU A 176 0.45 15.51 17.29
CA LEU A 176 0.01 15.99 15.99
C LEU A 176 1.20 16.61 15.24
N ASN A 177 1.29 16.35 13.95
CA ASN A 177 2.25 17.08 13.13
C ASN A 177 1.88 18.57 13.05
N GLU A 178 2.84 19.41 12.63
CA GLU A 178 2.65 20.86 12.66
C GLU A 178 1.51 21.38 11.77
N GLN A 179 1.09 20.62 10.78
CA GLN A 179 -0.04 20.99 9.90
C GLN A 179 -1.39 20.97 10.62
N TRP A 180 -1.47 20.29 11.76
CA TRP A 180 -2.69 20.09 12.51
C TRP A 180 -2.70 20.75 13.90
N LYS A 181 -1.61 21.41 14.25
CA LYS A 181 -1.51 22.24 15.46
C LYS A 181 -2.03 23.64 15.18
#